data_76dc618be93dd1f68058407724b3056c
#
_entry.id   76dc618be93dd1f68058407724b3056c
#
_cell.length_a   1.000
_cell.length_b   1.000
_cell.length_c   1.000
_cell.angle_alpha   90.00
_cell.angle_beta   90.00
_cell.angle_gamma   90.00
#
_symmetry.space_group_name_H-M   'P 1'
#
loop_
_entity.id
_entity.type
_entity.pdbx_description
1 polymer ?
#
loop_
_entity_poly.entity_id
_entity_poly.type
_entity_poly.pdbx_seq_one_letter_code
_entity_poly.pdbx_strand_id
1 'polypeptide(L)'
;MTTTRRKFIASAGAGAVGASLAAPAIAQSRITWRMQTYAGAALAEHVVKPAIDKFNAIAGDEMQIELYFADQLVPTGELFSAMQRGTIDAVQSDDDSMASPTAVRVFGGYFPFGTRYSLDVPVLFNQYGLKEIWEEEYAKVGVKHISAGSWDPCHFATKDPIHSLADMKGKRIFTFPTAGRFLSQFGVVPVTLPWEDIEVAVQTGEIDGIAWSGITED
;
A
#
# COMPACT_ATOMS: atom_id res chain seq x y z
N MET A 1 -27.99 75.38 3.72
CA MET A 1 -28.12 74.44 2.60
C MET A 1 -28.74 73.15 3.12
N THR A 2 -30.03 72.96 2.94
CA THR A 2 -30.78 71.80 3.46
C THR A 2 -30.83 70.71 2.39
N THR A 3 -30.11 69.65 2.63
CA THR A 3 -30.13 68.48 1.73
C THR A 3 -31.46 67.74 1.92
N THR A 4 -32.30 67.75 0.90
CA THR A 4 -33.61 67.16 0.93
C THR A 4 -33.55 65.64 1.06
N ARG A 5 -34.38 65.03 1.92
CA ARG A 5 -34.51 63.57 2.16
C ARG A 5 -34.58 62.71 0.87
N ARG A 6 -35.12 63.29 -0.23
CA ARG A 6 -35.17 62.62 -1.55
C ARG A 6 -33.82 62.40 -2.20
N LYS A 7 -32.80 63.27 -2.00
CA LYS A 7 -31.44 63.05 -2.54
C LYS A 7 -30.66 62.02 -1.78
N PHE A 8 -30.93 61.83 -0.48
CA PHE A 8 -30.30 60.84 0.33
C PHE A 8 -30.79 59.40 -0.06
N ILE A 9 -32.08 59.23 -0.37
CA ILE A 9 -32.65 57.93 -0.76
C ILE A 9 -32.16 57.56 -2.17
N ALA A 10 -31.97 58.51 -3.06
CA ALA A 10 -31.46 58.22 -4.41
C ALA A 10 -29.98 57.84 -4.45
N SER A 11 -29.16 58.38 -3.50
CA SER A 11 -27.77 57.96 -3.36
C SER A 11 -27.58 56.64 -2.61
N ALA A 12 -28.52 56.25 -1.74
CA ALA A 12 -28.49 54.92 -1.06
C ALA A 12 -28.93 53.78 -1.98
N GLY A 13 -29.79 54.07 -3.00
CA GLY A 13 -30.22 53.08 -3.99
C GLY A 13 -29.19 52.72 -5.05
N ALA A 14 -28.24 53.60 -5.33
CA ALA A 14 -27.18 53.36 -6.33
C ALA A 14 -25.99 52.54 -5.76
N GLY A 15 -25.83 52.48 -4.43
CA GLY A 15 -24.81 51.69 -3.77
C GLY A 15 -25.16 50.21 -3.54
N ALA A 16 -26.46 49.85 -3.68
CA ALA A 16 -26.94 48.50 -3.35
C ALA A 16 -26.88 47.50 -4.51
N VAL A 17 -26.59 47.97 -5.76
CA VAL A 17 -26.52 47.09 -6.94
C VAL A 17 -25.15 46.49 -7.19
N GLY A 18 -24.12 46.98 -6.48
CA GLY A 18 -22.74 46.49 -6.58
C GLY A 18 -22.36 45.37 -5.57
N ALA A 19 -23.27 45.03 -4.65
CA ALA A 19 -23.02 43.98 -3.66
C ALA A 19 -23.59 42.62 -4.08
N SER A 20 -23.74 42.42 -5.41
CA SER A 20 -24.21 41.15 -5.95
C SER A 20 -23.05 40.16 -5.98
N LEU A 21 -23.18 39.15 -5.10
CA LEU A 21 -22.72 37.80 -5.36
C LEU A 21 -21.20 37.59 -5.36
N ALA A 22 -20.53 37.97 -4.26
CA ALA A 22 -19.51 37.05 -3.77
C ALA A 22 -20.25 35.83 -3.21
N ALA A 23 -20.68 34.90 -4.07
CA ALA A 23 -20.97 33.56 -3.62
C ALA A 23 -19.69 33.10 -2.87
N PRO A 24 -19.80 32.58 -1.64
CA PRO A 24 -18.63 31.99 -1.02
C PRO A 24 -18.16 30.93 -2.02
N ALA A 25 -16.96 31.11 -2.60
CA ALA A 25 -16.27 30.03 -3.23
C ALA A 25 -16.08 29.02 -2.11
N ILE A 26 -16.93 28.00 -2.06
CA ILE A 26 -16.70 26.81 -1.24
C ILE A 26 -15.43 26.27 -1.87
N ALA A 27 -14.29 26.64 -1.31
CA ALA A 27 -13.02 26.03 -1.61
C ALA A 27 -13.25 24.55 -1.26
N GLN A 28 -13.47 23.75 -2.28
CA GLN A 28 -13.59 22.33 -2.11
C GLN A 28 -12.26 21.88 -1.52
N SER A 29 -12.26 21.52 -0.23
CA SER A 29 -11.04 21.13 0.45
C SER A 29 -10.47 19.94 -0.29
N ARG A 30 -9.23 20.08 -0.76
CA ARG A 30 -8.48 19.00 -1.41
C ARG A 30 -8.53 17.77 -0.53
N ILE A 31 -8.89 16.63 -1.10
CA ILE A 31 -8.87 15.35 -0.39
C ILE A 31 -7.39 14.94 -0.27
N THR A 32 -6.93 14.68 0.94
CA THR A 32 -5.57 14.20 1.19
C THR A 32 -5.64 12.82 1.84
N TRP A 33 -5.01 11.83 1.20
CA TRP A 33 -4.85 10.50 1.76
C TRP A 33 -3.42 10.28 2.22
N ARG A 34 -3.27 9.77 3.42
CA ARG A 34 -2.02 9.19 3.91
C ARG A 34 -2.00 7.73 3.48
N MET A 35 -1.08 7.39 2.61
CA MET A 35 -0.91 6.04 2.09
C MET A 35 0.45 5.50 2.53
N GLN A 36 0.47 4.36 3.20
CA GLN A 36 1.73 3.68 3.50
C GLN A 36 1.88 2.46 2.60
N THR A 37 3.08 2.31 2.02
CA THR A 37 3.51 1.09 1.34
C THR A 37 4.25 0.17 2.31
N TYR A 38 4.23 -1.14 2.02
CA TYR A 38 5.09 -2.10 2.71
C TYR A 38 6.52 -2.11 2.17
N ALA A 39 6.74 -1.47 1.03
CA ALA A 39 8.02 -1.44 0.35
C ALA A 39 9.06 -0.61 1.12
N GLY A 40 10.26 -1.16 1.26
CA GLY A 40 11.42 -0.44 1.79
C GLY A 40 11.82 0.76 0.93
N ALA A 41 12.76 1.56 1.43
CA ALA A 41 13.08 2.87 0.84
C ALA A 41 13.46 2.80 -0.65
N ALA A 42 14.28 1.85 -1.07
CA ALA A 42 14.72 1.74 -2.46
C ALA A 42 13.57 1.43 -3.41
N LEU A 43 12.76 0.43 -3.10
CA LEU A 43 11.61 0.02 -3.91
C LEU A 43 10.52 1.09 -3.91
N ALA A 44 10.24 1.67 -2.75
CA ALA A 44 9.25 2.73 -2.62
C ALA A 44 9.61 3.96 -3.46
N GLU A 45 10.88 4.41 -3.42
CA GLU A 45 11.34 5.59 -4.15
C GLU A 45 11.33 5.37 -5.68
N HIS A 46 11.74 4.17 -6.13
CA HIS A 46 11.94 3.93 -7.56
C HIS A 46 10.73 3.33 -8.27
N VAL A 47 9.81 2.69 -7.54
CA VAL A 47 8.65 2.00 -8.14
C VAL A 47 7.34 2.63 -7.70
N VAL A 48 7.10 2.75 -6.38
CA VAL A 48 5.80 3.20 -5.87
C VAL A 48 5.62 4.70 -6.04
N LYS A 49 6.61 5.48 -5.62
CA LYS A 49 6.56 6.94 -5.64
C LYS A 49 6.31 7.53 -7.04
N PRO A 50 6.95 7.08 -8.13
CA PRO A 50 6.67 7.60 -9.47
C PRO A 50 5.21 7.41 -9.90
N ALA A 51 4.57 6.32 -9.50
CA ALA A 51 3.15 6.09 -9.77
C ALA A 51 2.26 7.06 -8.98
N ILE A 52 2.59 7.30 -7.72
CA ILE A 52 1.86 8.26 -6.87
C ILE A 52 2.08 9.70 -7.35
N ASP A 53 3.29 10.08 -7.71
CA ASP A 53 3.58 11.41 -8.26
C ASP A 53 2.79 11.67 -9.55
N LYS A 54 2.69 10.67 -10.42
CA LYS A 54 1.87 10.73 -11.64
C LYS A 54 0.39 10.88 -11.31
N PHE A 55 -0.12 10.11 -10.34
CA PHE A 55 -1.50 10.25 -9.87
C PHE A 55 -1.76 11.66 -9.35
N ASN A 56 -0.91 12.17 -8.46
CA ASN A 56 -1.03 13.50 -7.88
C ASN A 56 -1.02 14.60 -8.93
N ALA A 57 -0.20 14.45 -9.98
CA ALA A 57 -0.16 15.39 -11.10
C ALA A 57 -1.47 15.38 -11.91
N ILE A 58 -2.12 14.23 -12.08
CA ILE A 58 -3.39 14.09 -12.80
C ILE A 58 -4.56 14.58 -11.93
N ALA A 59 -4.56 14.25 -10.65
CA ALA A 59 -5.64 14.62 -9.71
C ALA A 59 -5.66 16.13 -9.39
N GLY A 60 -4.55 16.85 -9.60
CA GLY A 60 -4.48 18.30 -9.43
C GLY A 60 -4.87 18.76 -8.04
N ASP A 61 -5.87 19.67 -7.99
CA ASP A 61 -6.37 20.23 -6.73
C ASP A 61 -7.50 19.40 -6.10
N GLU A 62 -7.97 18.36 -6.75
CA GLU A 62 -9.07 17.54 -6.25
C GLU A 62 -8.60 16.58 -5.15
N MET A 63 -7.46 15.91 -5.38
CA MET A 63 -6.94 14.89 -4.48
C MET A 63 -5.42 14.85 -4.45
N GLN A 64 -4.88 14.45 -3.32
CA GLN A 64 -3.46 14.17 -3.12
C GLN A 64 -3.26 12.90 -2.30
N ILE A 65 -2.27 12.11 -2.67
CA ILE A 65 -1.78 11.00 -1.87
C ILE A 65 -0.40 11.40 -1.30
N GLU A 66 -0.29 11.37 0.02
CA GLU A 66 0.97 11.47 0.75
C GLU A 66 1.50 10.06 0.98
N LEU A 67 2.60 9.73 0.30
CA LEU A 67 3.21 8.41 0.38
C LEU A 67 4.18 8.32 1.56
N TYR A 68 4.01 7.28 2.36
CA TYR A 68 4.90 6.86 3.44
C TYR A 68 5.48 5.49 3.11
N PHE A 69 6.75 5.27 3.40
CA PHE A 69 7.45 4.02 3.14
C PHE A 69 7.19 3.02 4.27
N ALA A 70 7.75 1.81 4.13
CA ALA A 70 7.61 0.77 5.15
C ALA A 70 7.95 1.31 6.55
N ASP A 71 7.15 0.94 7.53
CA ASP A 71 7.31 1.20 8.96
C ASP A 71 7.38 2.68 9.39
N GLN A 72 7.08 3.64 8.48
CA GLN A 72 7.14 5.08 8.81
C GLN A 72 5.97 5.57 9.67
N LEU A 73 4.76 5.06 9.47
CA LEU A 73 3.59 5.42 10.28
C LEU A 73 3.21 4.30 11.25
N VAL A 74 3.19 3.07 10.77
CA VAL A 74 2.89 1.86 11.56
C VAL A 74 3.74 0.70 11.04
N PRO A 75 4.03 -0.32 11.88
CA PRO A 75 4.67 -1.54 11.42
C PRO A 75 3.91 -2.20 10.27
N THR A 76 4.62 -2.76 9.31
CA THR A 76 4.04 -3.39 8.10
C THR A 76 2.95 -4.40 8.44
N GLY A 77 3.15 -5.24 9.45
CA GLY A 77 2.14 -6.22 9.89
C GLY A 77 0.89 -5.61 10.53
N GLU A 78 0.86 -4.29 10.78
CA GLU A 78 -0.29 -3.57 11.33
C GLU A 78 -1.02 -2.71 10.28
N LEU A 79 -0.55 -2.66 9.05
CA LEU A 79 -1.10 -1.80 7.99
C LEU A 79 -2.60 -1.97 7.81
N PHE A 80 -3.09 -3.21 7.74
CA PHE A 80 -4.51 -3.48 7.54
C PHE A 80 -5.36 -2.92 8.71
N SER A 81 -4.96 -3.21 9.93
CA SER A 81 -5.68 -2.75 11.11
C SER A 81 -5.61 -1.23 11.29
N ALA A 82 -4.51 -0.60 10.89
CA ALA A 82 -4.36 0.86 10.91
C ALA A 82 -5.30 1.54 9.90
N MET A 83 -5.45 0.95 8.71
CA MET A 83 -6.43 1.41 7.71
C MET A 83 -7.87 1.26 8.22
N GLN A 84 -8.22 0.12 8.81
CA GLN A 84 -9.55 -0.08 9.40
C GLN A 84 -9.87 0.93 10.51
N ARG A 85 -8.88 1.35 11.29
CA ARG A 85 -9.05 2.36 12.35
C ARG A 85 -9.01 3.80 11.83
N GLY A 86 -8.73 4.02 10.55
CA GLY A 86 -8.58 5.35 9.95
C GLY A 86 -7.29 6.08 10.37
N THR A 87 -6.29 5.36 10.89
CA THR A 87 -4.97 5.92 11.17
C THR A 87 -4.23 6.26 9.88
N ILE A 88 -4.43 5.44 8.85
CA ILE A 88 -4.01 5.66 7.47
C ILE A 88 -5.21 5.49 6.55
N ASP A 89 -5.20 6.17 5.41
CA ASP A 89 -6.35 6.23 4.51
C ASP A 89 -6.27 5.17 3.41
N ALA A 90 -5.04 4.77 3.03
CA ALA A 90 -4.78 3.76 2.01
C ALA A 90 -3.51 2.96 2.30
N VAL A 91 -3.44 1.78 1.73
CA VAL A 91 -2.29 0.87 1.82
C VAL A 91 -1.94 0.34 0.44
N GLN A 92 -0.66 0.26 0.14
CA GLN A 92 -0.12 -0.54 -0.94
C GLN A 92 0.72 -1.66 -0.31
N SER A 93 0.22 -2.89 -0.41
CA SER A 93 0.86 -4.08 0.18
C SER A 93 0.26 -5.33 -0.44
N ASP A 94 0.83 -6.47 -0.13
CA ASP A 94 0.18 -7.75 -0.31
C ASP A 94 -0.61 -8.16 0.95
N ASP A 95 -1.55 -9.07 0.78
CA ASP A 95 -2.47 -9.51 1.85
C ASP A 95 -1.77 -10.14 3.04
N ASP A 96 -0.68 -10.88 2.80
CA ASP A 96 0.03 -11.61 3.85
C ASP A 96 0.91 -10.66 4.69
N SER A 97 1.67 -9.78 4.04
CA SER A 97 2.55 -8.81 4.69
C SER A 97 1.79 -7.82 5.58
N MET A 98 0.64 -7.33 5.13
CA MET A 98 -0.20 -6.41 5.91
C MET A 98 -1.11 -7.09 6.92
N ALA A 99 -1.00 -8.41 7.08
CA ALA A 99 -1.84 -9.22 7.98
C ALA A 99 -3.34 -9.04 7.74
N SER A 100 -3.78 -9.03 6.47
CA SER A 100 -5.20 -8.97 6.11
C SER A 100 -6.00 -10.06 6.83
N PRO A 101 -7.15 -9.73 7.46
CA PRO A 101 -8.00 -10.72 8.13
C PRO A 101 -8.92 -11.48 7.17
N THR A 102 -8.82 -11.20 5.85
CA THR A 102 -9.70 -11.79 4.84
C THR A 102 -9.37 -13.24 4.53
N ALA A 103 -10.35 -13.98 4.01
CA ALA A 103 -10.15 -15.37 3.59
C ALA A 103 -9.21 -15.49 2.38
N VAL A 104 -9.11 -14.44 1.56
CA VAL A 104 -8.23 -14.40 0.39
C VAL A 104 -6.75 -14.20 0.72
N ARG A 105 -6.42 -13.83 1.95
CA ARG A 105 -5.05 -13.56 2.41
C ARG A 105 -4.03 -14.61 1.95
N VAL A 106 -4.39 -15.90 2.07
CA VAL A 106 -3.49 -17.01 1.74
C VAL A 106 -3.09 -17.00 0.26
N PHE A 107 -3.94 -16.42 -0.59
CA PHE A 107 -3.72 -16.36 -2.06
C PHE A 107 -3.16 -15.01 -2.50
N GLY A 108 -3.25 -13.99 -1.67
CA GLY A 108 -2.88 -12.60 -1.97
C GLY A 108 -1.43 -12.24 -1.68
N GLY A 109 -0.61 -13.19 -1.26
CA GLY A 109 0.81 -12.98 -1.03
C GLY A 109 1.52 -14.28 -0.69
N TYR A 110 2.67 -14.52 -1.28
CA TYR A 110 3.59 -15.64 -1.00
C TYR A 110 2.95 -17.03 -1.06
N PHE A 111 1.88 -17.21 -1.84
CA PHE A 111 1.26 -18.50 -2.05
C PHE A 111 2.16 -19.41 -2.88
N PRO A 112 2.64 -20.54 -2.33
CA PRO A 112 3.58 -21.41 -3.04
C PRO A 112 2.96 -21.94 -4.35
N PHE A 113 3.72 -21.84 -5.45
CA PHE A 113 3.32 -22.31 -6.78
C PHE A 113 2.05 -21.68 -7.35
N GLY A 114 1.73 -20.44 -6.94
CA GLY A 114 0.53 -19.72 -7.38
C GLY A 114 0.58 -19.36 -8.86
N THR A 115 1.31 -18.32 -9.20
CA THR A 115 1.51 -17.87 -10.59
C THR A 115 2.98 -17.99 -10.99
N ARG A 116 3.24 -18.23 -12.26
CA ARG A 116 4.60 -18.35 -12.78
C ARG A 116 5.17 -16.99 -13.22
N TYR A 117 4.31 -16.13 -13.74
CA TYR A 117 4.72 -14.84 -14.28
C TYR A 117 3.93 -13.71 -13.62
N SER A 118 4.59 -12.58 -13.40
CA SER A 118 3.96 -11.38 -12.83
C SER A 118 2.76 -10.92 -13.65
N LEU A 119 2.78 -11.10 -14.95
CA LEU A 119 1.67 -10.74 -15.84
C LEU A 119 0.42 -11.63 -15.70
N ASP A 120 0.54 -12.79 -15.08
CA ASP A 120 -0.62 -13.67 -14.85
C ASP A 120 -1.60 -13.06 -13.87
N VAL A 121 -1.11 -12.33 -12.85
CA VAL A 121 -1.94 -11.74 -11.80
C VAL A 121 -2.95 -10.73 -12.35
N PRO A 122 -2.57 -9.67 -13.10
CA PRO A 122 -3.55 -8.75 -13.66
C PRO A 122 -4.53 -9.42 -14.64
N VAL A 123 -4.11 -10.48 -15.33
CA VAL A 123 -5.01 -11.26 -16.19
C VAL A 123 -6.05 -12.01 -15.35
N LEU A 124 -5.61 -12.71 -14.29
CA LEU A 124 -6.50 -13.42 -13.37
C LEU A 124 -7.50 -12.46 -12.71
N PHE A 125 -7.03 -11.31 -12.25
CA PHE A 125 -7.89 -10.32 -11.60
C PHE A 125 -8.90 -9.70 -12.56
N ASN A 126 -8.49 -9.30 -13.76
CA ASN A 126 -9.37 -8.54 -14.67
C ASN A 126 -10.20 -9.41 -15.62
N GLN A 127 -9.84 -10.69 -15.82
CA GLN A 127 -10.51 -11.54 -16.80
C GLN A 127 -11.10 -12.84 -16.23
N TYR A 128 -10.66 -13.27 -15.05
CA TYR A 128 -11.05 -14.56 -14.45
C TYR A 128 -11.76 -14.45 -13.10
N GLY A 129 -12.24 -13.25 -12.76
CA GLY A 129 -13.14 -13.06 -11.62
C GLY A 129 -12.46 -12.96 -10.25
N LEU A 130 -11.13 -12.89 -10.17
CA LEU A 130 -10.46 -12.73 -8.87
C LEU A 130 -10.73 -11.35 -8.26
N LYS A 131 -10.90 -10.31 -9.09
CA LYS A 131 -11.19 -8.96 -8.61
C LYS A 131 -12.47 -8.92 -7.79
N GLU A 132 -13.52 -9.53 -8.28
CA GLU A 132 -14.83 -9.60 -7.61
C GLU A 132 -14.73 -10.34 -6.28
N ILE A 133 -13.96 -11.42 -6.22
CA ILE A 133 -13.72 -12.18 -4.98
C ILE A 133 -13.00 -11.30 -3.94
N TRP A 134 -11.96 -10.59 -4.34
CA TRP A 134 -11.23 -9.67 -3.44
C TRP A 134 -12.11 -8.51 -2.98
N GLU A 135 -12.86 -7.88 -3.89
CA GLU A 135 -13.79 -6.81 -3.54
C GLU A 135 -14.85 -7.26 -2.53
N GLU A 136 -15.40 -8.46 -2.70
CA GLU A 136 -16.39 -9.03 -1.77
C GLU A 136 -15.78 -9.30 -0.38
N GLU A 137 -14.61 -9.96 -0.32
CA GLU A 137 -13.95 -10.29 0.94
C GLU A 137 -13.51 -9.05 1.71
N TYR A 138 -12.98 -8.05 1.01
CA TYR A 138 -12.58 -6.79 1.62
C TYR A 138 -13.78 -5.96 2.11
N ALA A 139 -14.88 -5.98 1.38
CA ALA A 139 -16.11 -5.31 1.81
C ALA A 139 -16.66 -5.85 3.13
N LYS A 140 -16.51 -7.17 3.40
CA LYS A 140 -16.91 -7.79 4.69
C LYS A 140 -16.19 -7.20 5.89
N VAL A 141 -15.00 -6.65 5.68
CA VAL A 141 -14.15 -6.06 6.73
C VAL A 141 -14.08 -4.53 6.64
N GLY A 142 -14.97 -3.91 5.85
CA GLY A 142 -15.11 -2.45 5.76
C GLY A 142 -14.02 -1.75 4.97
N VAL A 143 -13.30 -2.47 4.11
CA VAL A 143 -12.21 -1.94 3.28
C VAL A 143 -12.58 -2.06 1.81
N LYS A 144 -12.17 -1.10 1.00
CA LYS A 144 -12.32 -1.16 -0.45
C LYS A 144 -11.04 -1.63 -1.10
N HIS A 145 -11.10 -2.76 -1.81
CA HIS A 145 -10.04 -3.16 -2.72
C HIS A 145 -10.10 -2.28 -3.98
N ILE A 146 -8.96 -1.71 -4.39
CA ILE A 146 -8.89 -0.79 -5.54
C ILE A 146 -8.33 -1.50 -6.76
N SER A 147 -7.15 -2.09 -6.63
CA SER A 147 -6.51 -2.81 -7.73
C SER A 147 -5.53 -3.84 -7.20
N ALA A 148 -5.21 -4.83 -8.03
CA ALA A 148 -4.14 -5.76 -7.79
C ALA A 148 -2.95 -5.47 -8.71
N GLY A 149 -1.78 -5.74 -8.20
CA GLY A 149 -0.53 -5.78 -8.94
C GLY A 149 0.22 -7.05 -8.62
N SER A 150 1.43 -7.18 -9.11
CA SER A 150 2.31 -8.30 -8.79
C SER A 150 3.75 -7.83 -8.75
N TRP A 151 4.52 -8.50 -7.94
CA TRP A 151 5.96 -8.41 -7.90
C TRP A 151 6.60 -9.55 -8.68
N ASP A 152 7.91 -9.58 -8.71
CA ASP A 152 8.67 -10.69 -9.29
C ASP A 152 8.38 -12.00 -8.54
N PRO A 153 8.55 -13.16 -9.20
CA PRO A 153 8.46 -14.45 -8.53
C PRO A 153 9.42 -14.54 -7.35
N CYS A 154 8.96 -15.10 -6.25
CA CYS A 154 9.74 -15.25 -5.03
C CYS A 154 10.82 -16.32 -5.22
N HIS A 155 12.04 -16.01 -4.86
CA HIS A 155 13.21 -16.89 -4.92
C HIS A 155 13.88 -17.02 -3.55
N PHE A 156 14.88 -17.92 -3.46
CA PHE A 156 15.75 -18.02 -2.31
C PHE A 156 17.09 -17.37 -2.61
N ALA A 157 17.53 -16.49 -1.70
CA ALA A 157 18.92 -16.08 -1.60
C ALA A 157 19.50 -16.62 -0.29
N THR A 158 20.52 -17.48 -0.34
CA THR A 158 21.08 -18.17 0.81
C THR A 158 22.60 -18.09 0.84
N LYS A 159 23.19 -18.04 2.04
CA LYS A 159 24.65 -18.01 2.22
C LYS A 159 25.32 -19.25 1.63
N ASP A 160 24.73 -20.41 1.87
CA ASP A 160 25.23 -21.69 1.35
C ASP A 160 24.30 -22.21 0.27
N PRO A 161 24.81 -22.84 -0.80
CA PRO A 161 23.97 -23.46 -1.82
C PRO A 161 23.02 -24.49 -1.23
N ILE A 162 21.78 -24.49 -1.72
CA ILE A 162 20.75 -25.50 -1.41
C ILE A 162 20.58 -26.39 -2.63
N HIS A 163 20.93 -27.65 -2.52
CA HIS A 163 20.84 -28.64 -3.60
C HIS A 163 19.68 -29.63 -3.39
N SER A 164 19.16 -29.72 -2.16
CA SER A 164 18.09 -30.62 -1.80
C SER A 164 17.21 -30.05 -0.67
N LEU A 165 16.01 -30.61 -0.48
CA LEU A 165 15.17 -30.27 0.66
C LEU A 165 15.83 -30.60 2.00
N ALA A 166 16.75 -31.56 2.04
CA ALA A 166 17.48 -31.90 3.26
C ALA A 166 18.40 -30.75 3.70
N ASP A 167 18.98 -30.01 2.79
CA ASP A 167 19.86 -28.87 3.06
C ASP A 167 19.12 -27.70 3.68
N MET A 168 17.81 -27.64 3.55
CA MET A 168 16.96 -26.59 4.13
C MET A 168 16.69 -26.81 5.63
N LYS A 169 16.89 -28.05 6.12
CA LYS A 169 16.58 -28.38 7.50
C LYS A 169 17.40 -27.58 8.49
N GLY A 170 16.71 -26.88 9.40
CA GLY A 170 17.32 -26.04 10.43
C GLY A 170 17.81 -24.69 9.94
N LYS A 171 17.74 -24.39 8.65
CA LYS A 171 18.09 -23.05 8.13
C LYS A 171 17.07 -22.02 8.60
N ARG A 172 17.56 -20.90 9.09
CA ARG A 172 16.77 -19.73 9.50
C ARG A 172 16.60 -18.86 8.26
N ILE A 173 15.38 -18.84 7.75
CA ILE A 173 15.06 -18.13 6.50
C ILE A 173 14.07 -17.01 6.82
N PHE A 174 14.46 -15.77 6.50
CA PHE A 174 13.51 -14.67 6.51
C PHE A 174 12.44 -14.91 5.45
N THR A 175 11.17 -14.84 5.84
CA THR A 175 10.03 -14.96 4.92
C THR A 175 8.74 -14.52 5.61
N PHE A 176 7.68 -14.37 4.83
CA PHE A 176 6.37 -14.02 5.34
C PHE A 176 5.54 -15.23 5.79
N PRO A 177 4.46 -15.01 6.57
CA PRO A 177 3.77 -16.07 7.30
C PRO A 177 3.31 -17.25 6.44
N THR A 178 2.72 -17.00 5.27
CA THR A 178 2.18 -18.06 4.40
C THR A 178 3.29 -18.97 3.86
N ALA A 179 4.34 -18.37 3.29
CA ALA A 179 5.50 -19.13 2.83
C ALA A 179 6.23 -19.81 4.00
N GLY A 180 6.35 -19.13 5.14
CA GLY A 180 6.97 -19.68 6.35
C GLY A 180 6.27 -20.95 6.85
N ARG A 181 4.94 -20.99 6.87
CA ARG A 181 4.16 -22.19 7.23
C ARG A 181 4.41 -23.35 6.27
N PHE A 182 4.53 -23.05 4.99
CA PHE A 182 4.86 -24.07 3.98
C PHE A 182 6.28 -24.59 4.19
N LEU A 183 7.27 -23.70 4.29
CA LEU A 183 8.68 -24.05 4.40
C LEU A 183 9.01 -24.80 5.71
N SER A 184 8.32 -24.50 6.80
CA SER A 184 8.51 -25.19 8.09
C SER A 184 8.21 -26.68 8.00
N GLN A 185 7.38 -27.13 7.06
CA GLN A 185 7.12 -28.56 6.83
C GLN A 185 8.36 -29.30 6.33
N PHE A 186 9.34 -28.60 5.77
CA PHE A 186 10.63 -29.12 5.32
C PHE A 186 11.75 -28.88 6.34
N GLY A 187 11.38 -28.42 7.54
CA GLY A 187 12.31 -28.19 8.63
C GLY A 187 13.03 -26.85 8.59
N VAL A 188 12.63 -25.94 7.74
CA VAL A 188 13.07 -24.52 7.77
C VAL A 188 12.56 -23.87 9.05
N VAL A 189 13.35 -22.98 9.62
CA VAL A 189 12.98 -22.10 10.72
C VAL A 189 12.63 -20.72 10.14
N PRO A 190 11.35 -20.39 9.94
CA PRO A 190 10.96 -19.09 9.43
C PRO A 190 11.32 -17.99 10.45
N VAL A 191 11.87 -16.90 9.97
CA VAL A 191 12.22 -15.72 10.78
C VAL A 191 11.51 -14.52 10.20
N THR A 192 10.99 -13.65 11.07
CA THR A 192 10.42 -12.36 10.70
C THR A 192 11.21 -11.28 11.42
N LEU A 193 11.69 -10.30 10.67
CA LEU A 193 12.48 -9.16 11.15
C LEU A 193 11.91 -7.87 10.55
N PRO A 194 12.14 -6.72 11.18
CA PRO A 194 11.96 -5.43 10.52
C PRO A 194 12.76 -5.37 9.23
N TRP A 195 12.23 -4.67 8.24
CA TRP A 195 12.87 -4.57 6.92
C TRP A 195 14.34 -4.13 6.98
N GLU A 196 14.61 -3.11 7.75
CA GLU A 196 15.95 -2.50 7.86
C GLU A 196 16.99 -3.42 8.55
N ASP A 197 16.53 -4.46 9.26
CA ASP A 197 17.42 -5.36 10.00
C ASP A 197 17.85 -6.57 9.17
N ILE A 198 17.22 -6.84 8.03
CA ILE A 198 17.44 -8.06 7.23
C ILE A 198 18.88 -8.16 6.74
N GLU A 199 19.41 -7.09 6.15
CA GLU A 199 20.79 -7.09 5.64
C GLU A 199 21.81 -7.37 6.75
N VAL A 200 21.64 -6.72 7.89
CA VAL A 200 22.51 -6.92 9.07
C VAL A 200 22.38 -8.36 9.58
N ALA A 201 21.18 -8.92 9.64
CA ALA A 201 20.94 -10.30 10.08
C ALA A 201 21.59 -11.34 9.15
N VAL A 202 21.60 -11.08 7.84
CA VAL A 202 22.34 -11.92 6.86
C VAL A 202 23.85 -11.79 7.10
N GLN A 203 24.36 -10.56 7.22
CA GLN A 203 25.80 -10.31 7.39
C GLN A 203 26.35 -10.92 8.70
N THR A 204 25.61 -10.78 9.79
CA THR A 204 25.98 -11.31 11.11
C THR A 204 25.76 -12.82 11.23
N GLY A 205 25.01 -13.42 10.30
CA GLY A 205 24.65 -14.84 10.35
C GLY A 205 23.53 -15.14 11.35
N GLU A 206 22.74 -14.16 11.70
CA GLU A 206 21.52 -14.36 12.47
C GLU A 206 20.49 -15.12 11.65
N ILE A 207 20.42 -14.87 10.33
CA ILE A 207 19.66 -15.68 9.37
C ILE A 207 20.59 -16.28 8.32
N ASP A 208 20.17 -17.40 7.74
CA ASP A 208 20.94 -18.17 6.77
C ASP A 208 20.55 -17.82 5.32
N GLY A 209 19.48 -17.04 5.16
CA GLY A 209 19.01 -16.57 3.86
C GLY A 209 17.64 -15.94 3.96
N ILE A 210 17.16 -15.54 2.79
CA ILE A 210 15.86 -14.93 2.58
C ILE A 210 15.07 -15.72 1.54
N ALA A 211 13.74 -15.71 1.66
CA ALA A 211 12.81 -16.24 0.67
C ALA A 211 11.67 -15.25 0.54
N TRP A 212 11.82 -14.33 -0.40
CA TRP A 212 10.97 -13.17 -0.44
C TRP A 212 10.61 -12.76 -1.87
N SER A 213 11.52 -12.13 -2.60
CA SER A 213 11.23 -11.49 -3.87
C SER A 213 12.15 -12.00 -4.98
N GLY A 214 12.17 -11.31 -6.10
CA GLY A 214 13.09 -11.58 -7.20
C GLY A 214 14.41 -10.82 -7.05
N ILE A 215 15.32 -11.04 -7.98
CA ILE A 215 16.67 -10.45 -8.02
C ILE A 215 16.68 -8.91 -8.00
N THR A 216 15.54 -8.27 -8.22
CA THR A 216 15.44 -6.80 -8.24
C THR A 216 15.31 -6.18 -6.85
N GLU A 217 15.00 -6.99 -5.85
CA GLU A 217 14.79 -6.55 -4.47
C GLU A 217 15.80 -7.14 -3.49
N ASP A 218 16.49 -8.21 -3.87
CA ASP A 218 17.44 -8.96 -3.02
C ASP A 218 18.87 -8.36 -3.01
#